data_be4e3b7e375795d3870fd5d1afc22961
#
_entry.id   be4e3b7e375795d3870fd5d1afc22961
#
_cell.length_a   1.000
_cell.length_b   1.000
_cell.length_c   1.000
_cell.angle_alpha   90.00
_cell.angle_beta   90.00
_cell.angle_gamma   90.00
#
_symmetry.space_group_name_H-M   'P 1'
#
loop_
_entity.id
_entity.type
_entity.pdbx_description
1 polymer ?
#
loop_
_entity_poly.entity_id
_entity_poly.type
_entity_poly.pdbx_seq_one_letter_code
_entity_poly.pdbx_strand_id
1 'polypeptide(L)'
;MIASIKKISAFIVVLGFVLINQAIGQQKFVFEKPAMGSPFTISIYANDSVKAAQAASLAFHCADSLNEIFSDYIDSSELNRLNATSGGNRYARVSESLFDILKYSIEAARLSDGAYDISMGPVVKLWRKARKEKRLPDPDSLKVAMQKVGYRFIHLNDKERSVWLEKKGMLLDLGGLGKGYVAQATLNVIQSRGFNSSMVNAGGKIAIGEAPPGRKGWRIGITIPEEKEALLPRLLLLKNTSVATSGDIYQHLDINGKRYSHIIDPKTGIGMTRQRNVTVIAKDATISDWLATACSVLPEKKSLKLIKKFPGAALLISELQNGKLIRKSTPNFESYFEN
;
A
#
# COMPACT_ATOMS: atom_id res chain seq x y z
N MET A 1 -60.09 -4.89 81.19
CA MET A 1 -60.17 -5.75 80.04
C MET A 1 -59.48 -5.01 78.89
N ILE A 2 -58.25 -5.27 78.65
CA ILE A 2 -57.36 -4.47 77.76
C ILE A 2 -57.09 -5.29 76.51
N ALA A 3 -57.56 -4.79 75.38
CA ALA A 3 -57.31 -5.42 74.07
C ALA A 3 -55.94 -4.99 73.46
N SER A 4 -55.11 -5.96 73.21
CA SER A 4 -53.77 -5.79 72.61
C SER A 4 -53.87 -5.68 71.09
N ILE A 5 -53.43 -4.54 70.56
CA ILE A 5 -53.34 -4.30 69.14
C ILE A 5 -51.94 -4.73 68.67
N LYS A 6 -51.87 -5.82 67.85
CA LYS A 6 -50.64 -6.24 67.17
C LYS A 6 -50.41 -5.35 65.96
N LYS A 7 -49.30 -4.63 65.93
CA LYS A 7 -48.77 -3.92 64.72
C LYS A 7 -48.11 -4.93 63.82
N ILE A 8 -48.60 -5.06 62.58
CA ILE A 8 -47.96 -5.80 61.51
C ILE A 8 -47.12 -4.78 60.75
N SER A 9 -45.80 -4.91 60.85
CA SER A 9 -44.85 -4.13 60.05
C SER A 9 -44.68 -4.84 58.67
N ALA A 10 -45.18 -4.20 57.61
CA ALA A 10 -44.95 -4.65 56.27
C ALA A 10 -43.52 -4.25 55.83
N PHE A 11 -42.69 -5.25 55.57
CA PHE A 11 -41.35 -5.07 55.03
C PHE A 11 -41.46 -5.00 53.48
N ILE A 12 -41.32 -3.81 52.90
CA ILE A 12 -41.26 -3.62 51.45
C ILE A 12 -39.83 -3.92 51.02
N VAL A 13 -39.62 -5.06 50.37
CA VAL A 13 -38.38 -5.41 49.67
C VAL A 13 -38.39 -4.73 48.30
N VAL A 14 -37.68 -3.62 48.17
CA VAL A 14 -37.43 -3.00 46.87
C VAL A 14 -36.34 -3.80 46.16
N LEU A 15 -36.72 -4.68 45.21
CA LEU A 15 -35.82 -5.36 44.33
C LEU A 15 -35.32 -4.34 43.27
N GLY A 16 -34.18 -3.71 43.52
CA GLY A 16 -33.52 -2.90 42.51
C GLY A 16 -33.00 -3.76 41.38
N PHE A 17 -33.66 -3.75 40.23
CA PHE A 17 -33.13 -4.30 38.97
C PHE A 17 -31.97 -3.42 38.53
N VAL A 18 -30.74 -3.81 38.85
CA VAL A 18 -29.54 -3.24 38.24
C VAL A 18 -29.48 -3.80 36.81
N LEU A 19 -29.98 -3.04 35.85
CA LEU A 19 -29.69 -3.29 34.45
C LEU A 19 -28.20 -3.10 34.23
N ILE A 20 -27.44 -4.19 34.31
CA ILE A 20 -26.05 -4.23 33.86
C ILE A 20 -26.15 -4.14 32.32
N ASN A 21 -26.10 -2.91 31.79
CA ASN A 21 -25.73 -2.69 30.41
C ASN A 21 -24.30 -3.23 30.25
N GLN A 22 -24.17 -4.49 29.88
CA GLN A 22 -22.92 -4.97 29.34
C GLN A 22 -22.69 -4.14 28.07
N ALA A 23 -21.84 -3.12 28.16
CA ALA A 23 -21.27 -2.47 27.01
C ALA A 23 -20.55 -3.57 26.24
N ILE A 24 -21.20 -4.15 25.23
CA ILE A 24 -20.58 -5.10 24.31
C ILE A 24 -19.47 -4.29 23.66
N GLY A 25 -18.23 -4.49 24.12
CA GLY A 25 -17.06 -3.82 23.58
C GLY A 25 -16.94 -4.14 22.10
N GLN A 26 -16.43 -3.21 21.31
CA GLN A 26 -16.20 -3.42 19.88
C GLN A 26 -15.38 -4.70 19.65
N GLN A 27 -15.87 -5.54 18.75
CA GLN A 27 -15.19 -6.77 18.33
C GLN A 27 -14.45 -6.55 17.02
N LYS A 28 -13.37 -7.31 16.82
CA LYS A 28 -12.60 -7.29 15.57
C LYS A 28 -13.27 -8.20 14.54
N PHE A 29 -13.64 -7.64 13.39
CA PHE A 29 -14.07 -8.38 12.21
C PHE A 29 -12.97 -8.31 11.15
N VAL A 30 -12.71 -9.43 10.49
CA VAL A 30 -11.70 -9.55 9.42
C VAL A 30 -12.37 -10.07 8.18
N PHE A 31 -12.17 -9.39 7.07
CA PHE A 31 -12.70 -9.73 5.76
C PHE A 31 -11.53 -9.86 4.79
N GLU A 32 -11.53 -10.92 3.98
CA GLU A 32 -10.44 -11.20 3.04
C GLU A 32 -10.97 -11.50 1.65
N LYS A 33 -10.25 -11.02 0.64
CA LYS A 33 -10.53 -11.29 -0.76
C LYS A 33 -9.22 -11.15 -1.56
N PRO A 34 -8.94 -12.01 -2.54
CA PRO A 34 -7.88 -11.74 -3.50
C PRO A 34 -8.22 -10.50 -4.33
N ALA A 35 -7.32 -9.51 -4.37
CA ALA A 35 -7.44 -8.35 -5.24
C ALA A 35 -6.05 -7.85 -5.67
N MET A 36 -5.93 -7.27 -6.86
CA MET A 36 -4.67 -6.73 -7.39
C MET A 36 -3.50 -7.74 -7.35
N GLY A 37 -3.80 -9.03 -7.56
CA GLY A 37 -2.80 -10.11 -7.55
C GLY A 37 -2.17 -10.42 -6.19
N SER A 38 -2.81 -10.05 -5.09
CA SER A 38 -2.35 -10.32 -3.73
C SER A 38 -3.52 -10.53 -2.76
N PRO A 39 -3.29 -11.14 -1.56
CA PRO A 39 -4.27 -11.10 -0.48
C PRO A 39 -4.62 -9.66 -0.12
N PHE A 40 -5.92 -9.38 0.02
CA PHE A 40 -6.44 -8.08 0.41
C PHE A 40 -7.31 -8.26 1.64
N THR A 41 -6.88 -7.69 2.77
CA THR A 41 -7.51 -7.90 4.07
C THR A 41 -8.02 -6.58 4.64
N ILE A 42 -9.26 -6.57 5.11
CA ILE A 42 -9.90 -5.47 5.82
C ILE A 42 -10.16 -5.91 7.26
N SER A 43 -9.65 -5.16 8.24
CA SER A 43 -9.93 -5.35 9.66
C SER A 43 -10.72 -4.17 10.20
N ILE A 44 -11.85 -4.43 10.86
CA ILE A 44 -12.75 -3.40 11.40
C ILE A 44 -13.08 -3.76 12.85
N TYR A 45 -13.01 -2.81 13.77
CA TYR A 45 -13.59 -2.92 15.10
C TYR A 45 -14.98 -2.29 15.12
N ALA A 46 -15.99 -3.06 15.49
CA ALA A 46 -17.40 -2.64 15.50
C ALA A 46 -18.20 -3.36 16.59
N ASN A 47 -19.35 -2.79 16.95
CA ASN A 47 -20.35 -3.42 17.84
C ASN A 47 -21.37 -4.23 17.02
N ASP A 48 -21.46 -4.02 15.70
CA ASP A 48 -22.46 -4.58 14.81
C ASP A 48 -21.78 -5.26 13.62
N SER A 49 -21.87 -6.58 13.57
CA SER A 49 -21.24 -7.40 12.52
C SER A 49 -21.85 -7.17 11.15
N VAL A 50 -23.17 -6.90 11.07
CA VAL A 50 -23.87 -6.67 9.80
C VAL A 50 -23.42 -5.36 9.18
N LYS A 51 -23.36 -4.28 9.97
CA LYS A 51 -22.85 -2.99 9.50
C LYS A 51 -21.38 -3.05 9.13
N ALA A 52 -20.54 -3.78 9.89
CA ALA A 52 -19.14 -4.01 9.54
C ALA A 52 -19.01 -4.74 8.20
N ALA A 53 -19.80 -5.79 7.95
CA ALA A 53 -19.80 -6.54 6.70
C ALA A 53 -20.28 -5.68 5.51
N GLN A 54 -21.28 -4.83 5.69
CA GLN A 54 -21.74 -3.88 4.68
C GLN A 54 -20.64 -2.86 4.33
N ALA A 55 -19.97 -2.30 5.33
CA ALA A 55 -18.86 -1.37 5.11
C ALA A 55 -17.69 -2.05 4.37
N ALA A 56 -17.34 -3.28 4.76
CA ALA A 56 -16.30 -4.06 4.08
C ALA A 56 -16.67 -4.38 2.62
N SER A 57 -17.94 -4.73 2.35
CA SER A 57 -18.43 -4.98 0.99
C SER A 57 -18.29 -3.74 0.10
N LEU A 58 -18.69 -2.57 0.57
CA LEU A 58 -18.54 -1.30 -0.16
C LEU A 58 -17.06 -0.96 -0.40
N ALA A 59 -16.20 -1.24 0.60
CA ALA A 59 -14.77 -1.02 0.50
C ALA A 59 -14.12 -1.97 -0.53
N PHE A 60 -14.52 -3.24 -0.59
CA PHE A 60 -14.09 -4.15 -1.64
C PHE A 60 -14.57 -3.73 -3.03
N HIS A 61 -15.80 -3.22 -3.15
CA HIS A 61 -16.28 -2.67 -4.42
C HIS A 61 -15.43 -1.48 -4.89
N CYS A 62 -15.01 -0.60 -3.98
CA CYS A 62 -14.08 0.47 -4.30
C CYS A 62 -12.74 -0.09 -4.82
N ALA A 63 -12.18 -1.09 -4.14
CA ALA A 63 -10.93 -1.73 -4.56
C ALA A 63 -11.04 -2.39 -5.94
N ASP A 64 -12.15 -3.10 -6.22
CA ASP A 64 -12.41 -3.74 -7.53
C ASP A 64 -12.53 -2.70 -8.64
N SER A 65 -13.31 -1.64 -8.42
CA SER A 65 -13.50 -0.56 -9.40
C SER A 65 -12.18 0.13 -9.73
N LEU A 66 -11.35 0.40 -8.72
CA LEU A 66 -10.02 0.99 -8.93
C LEU A 66 -9.07 0.02 -9.63
N ASN A 67 -9.18 -1.29 -9.36
CA ASN A 67 -8.38 -2.30 -10.06
C ASN A 67 -8.72 -2.36 -11.56
N GLU A 68 -10.00 -2.22 -11.95
CA GLU A 68 -10.41 -2.14 -13.35
C GLU A 68 -9.89 -0.87 -14.05
N ILE A 69 -9.66 0.20 -13.28
CA ILE A 69 -9.08 1.44 -13.81
C ILE A 69 -7.56 1.32 -13.96
N PHE A 70 -6.85 0.80 -12.93
CA PHE A 70 -5.40 0.92 -12.79
C PHE A 70 -4.60 -0.29 -13.27
N SER A 71 -5.22 -1.44 -13.50
CA SER A 71 -4.52 -2.69 -13.81
C SER A 71 -3.94 -2.68 -15.22
N ASP A 72 -2.65 -2.97 -15.32
CA ASP A 72 -1.98 -3.25 -16.60
C ASP A 72 -2.09 -4.72 -17.03
N TYR A 73 -2.71 -5.58 -16.19
CA TYR A 73 -3.01 -6.98 -16.50
C TYR A 73 -4.40 -7.19 -17.12
N ILE A 74 -5.32 -6.23 -16.94
CA ILE A 74 -6.68 -6.26 -17.50
C ILE A 74 -6.68 -5.50 -18.81
N ASP A 75 -6.80 -6.19 -19.95
CA ASP A 75 -6.71 -5.57 -21.30
C ASP A 75 -7.74 -4.44 -21.48
N SER A 76 -8.93 -4.59 -20.93
CA SER A 76 -10.02 -3.59 -20.97
C SER A 76 -9.90 -2.47 -19.95
N SER A 77 -8.86 -2.45 -19.10
CA SER A 77 -8.68 -1.41 -18.09
C SER A 77 -8.57 -0.01 -18.70
N GLU A 78 -8.92 1.00 -17.90
CA GLU A 78 -8.78 2.38 -18.38
C GLU A 78 -7.30 2.74 -18.62
N LEU A 79 -6.39 2.27 -17.78
CA LEU A 79 -4.95 2.43 -17.96
C LEU A 79 -4.48 1.85 -19.30
N ASN A 80 -4.92 0.65 -19.68
CA ASN A 80 -4.54 0.04 -20.94
C ASN A 80 -5.18 0.72 -22.16
N ARG A 81 -6.41 1.23 -22.02
CA ARG A 81 -7.00 2.09 -23.06
C ARG A 81 -6.20 3.38 -23.25
N LEU A 82 -5.74 4.02 -22.16
CA LEU A 82 -4.84 5.16 -22.23
C LEU A 82 -3.49 4.78 -22.87
N ASN A 83 -2.88 3.66 -22.46
CA ASN A 83 -1.63 3.15 -23.03
C ASN A 83 -1.73 2.97 -24.55
N ALA A 84 -2.88 2.52 -25.07
CA ALA A 84 -3.12 2.36 -26.49
C ALA A 84 -3.11 3.66 -27.30
N THR A 85 -3.26 4.83 -26.63
CA THR A 85 -3.20 6.15 -27.31
C THR A 85 -1.78 6.69 -27.46
N SER A 86 -0.76 6.00 -26.94
CA SER A 86 0.63 6.47 -26.90
C SER A 86 1.20 6.80 -28.30
N GLY A 87 1.81 7.96 -28.41
CA GLY A 87 2.34 8.50 -29.69
C GLY A 87 1.28 9.07 -30.64
N GLY A 88 0.01 9.17 -30.20
CA GLY A 88 -1.10 9.65 -31.02
C GLY A 88 -1.20 11.19 -31.16
N ASN A 89 -0.25 11.92 -30.63
CA ASN A 89 -0.17 13.41 -30.65
C ASN A 89 -1.48 14.11 -30.23
N ARG A 90 -2.20 13.54 -29.29
CA ARG A 90 -3.47 14.05 -28.76
C ARG A 90 -3.69 13.68 -27.30
N TYR A 91 -4.44 14.54 -26.60
CA TYR A 91 -4.92 14.25 -25.27
C TYR A 91 -6.10 13.26 -25.28
N ALA A 92 -6.09 12.30 -24.38
CA ALA A 92 -7.19 11.38 -24.12
C ALA A 92 -7.83 11.73 -22.76
N ARG A 93 -9.15 11.92 -22.70
CA ARG A 93 -9.87 12.11 -21.43
C ARG A 93 -9.82 10.84 -20.61
N VAL A 94 -9.66 11.00 -19.31
CA VAL A 94 -9.62 9.89 -18.34
C VAL A 94 -10.52 10.19 -17.14
N SER A 95 -10.85 9.13 -16.39
CA SER A 95 -11.57 9.27 -15.11
C SER A 95 -10.79 10.11 -14.11
N GLU A 96 -11.48 10.67 -13.14
CA GLU A 96 -10.87 11.42 -12.03
C GLU A 96 -9.84 10.55 -11.28
N SER A 97 -10.20 9.31 -10.97
CA SER A 97 -9.30 8.39 -10.26
C SER A 97 -8.02 8.11 -11.04
N LEU A 98 -8.10 7.91 -12.36
CA LEU A 98 -6.89 7.70 -13.17
C LEU A 98 -6.07 9.00 -13.28
N PHE A 99 -6.72 10.14 -13.45
CA PHE A 99 -6.02 11.42 -13.52
C PHE A 99 -5.26 11.73 -12.23
N ASP A 100 -5.90 11.53 -11.08
CA ASP A 100 -5.32 11.82 -9.77
C ASP A 100 -4.10 10.91 -9.49
N ILE A 101 -4.23 9.60 -9.72
CA ILE A 101 -3.10 8.69 -9.49
C ILE A 101 -1.93 8.99 -10.44
N LEU A 102 -2.19 9.41 -11.68
CA LEU A 102 -1.14 9.83 -12.62
C LEU A 102 -0.45 11.11 -12.15
N LYS A 103 -1.20 12.09 -11.64
CA LYS A 103 -0.67 13.32 -11.06
C LYS A 103 0.25 13.02 -9.86
N TYR A 104 -0.20 12.18 -8.94
CA TYR A 104 0.64 11.67 -7.84
C TYR A 104 1.91 10.98 -8.34
N SER A 105 1.78 10.16 -9.37
CA SER A 105 2.89 9.39 -9.92
C SER A 105 3.95 10.27 -10.58
N ILE A 106 3.56 11.29 -11.33
CA ILE A 106 4.48 12.26 -11.96
C ILE A 106 5.22 13.05 -10.89
N GLU A 107 4.51 13.49 -9.84
CA GLU A 107 5.14 14.20 -8.72
C GLU A 107 6.12 13.29 -7.97
N ALA A 108 5.76 12.03 -7.73
CA ALA A 108 6.65 11.02 -7.13
C ALA A 108 7.92 10.80 -7.98
N ALA A 109 7.77 10.72 -9.31
CA ALA A 109 8.89 10.62 -10.24
C ALA A 109 9.81 11.86 -10.16
N ARG A 110 9.22 13.06 -10.14
CA ARG A 110 9.95 14.32 -10.01
C ARG A 110 10.71 14.41 -8.70
N LEU A 111 10.07 14.09 -7.57
CA LEU A 111 10.65 14.17 -6.23
C LEU A 111 11.78 13.14 -6.00
N SER A 112 11.68 11.97 -6.65
CA SER A 112 12.67 10.89 -6.55
C SER A 112 13.78 10.97 -7.61
N ASP A 113 13.83 12.02 -8.44
CA ASP A 113 14.78 12.14 -9.57
C ASP A 113 14.70 10.93 -10.52
N GLY A 114 13.46 10.50 -10.80
CA GLY A 114 13.15 9.37 -11.69
C GLY A 114 13.46 7.99 -11.11
N ALA A 115 13.79 7.86 -9.82
CA ALA A 115 13.98 6.54 -9.21
C ALA A 115 12.65 5.76 -9.08
N TYR A 116 11.54 6.44 -9.07
CA TYR A 116 10.20 5.94 -9.33
C TYR A 116 9.72 6.51 -10.66
N ASP A 117 9.30 5.69 -11.60
CA ASP A 117 8.80 6.14 -12.90
C ASP A 117 7.73 5.16 -13.42
N ILE A 118 6.50 5.65 -13.57
CA ILE A 118 5.38 4.84 -14.04
C ILE A 118 5.44 4.51 -15.54
N SER A 119 6.30 5.18 -16.29
CA SER A 119 6.47 4.90 -17.73
C SER A 119 7.31 3.64 -18.03
N MET A 120 7.74 2.94 -16.97
CA MET A 120 8.55 1.72 -17.07
C MET A 120 7.80 0.52 -17.66
N GLY A 121 6.54 0.62 -18.01
CA GLY A 121 5.71 -0.48 -18.55
C GLY A 121 6.36 -1.28 -19.68
N PRO A 122 7.00 -0.69 -20.70
CA PRO A 122 7.69 -1.45 -21.76
C PRO A 122 8.80 -2.36 -21.21
N VAL A 123 9.56 -1.87 -20.24
CA VAL A 123 10.66 -2.61 -19.59
C VAL A 123 10.13 -3.67 -18.63
N VAL A 124 9.09 -3.33 -17.84
CA VAL A 124 8.42 -4.28 -16.94
C VAL A 124 7.87 -5.48 -17.70
N LYS A 125 7.27 -5.26 -18.90
CA LYS A 125 6.79 -6.36 -19.75
C LYS A 125 7.93 -7.29 -20.19
N LEU A 126 9.09 -6.76 -20.53
CA LEU A 126 10.27 -7.58 -20.87
C LEU A 126 10.74 -8.40 -19.66
N TRP A 127 10.81 -7.81 -18.47
CA TRP A 127 11.20 -8.53 -17.25
C TRP A 127 10.16 -9.56 -16.82
N ARG A 128 8.85 -9.33 -17.02
CA ARG A 128 7.81 -10.35 -16.81
C ARG A 128 8.01 -11.55 -17.74
N LYS A 129 8.30 -11.31 -19.02
CA LYS A 129 8.65 -12.37 -20.00
C LYS A 129 9.93 -13.10 -19.58
N ALA A 130 10.99 -12.35 -19.21
CA ALA A 130 12.26 -12.87 -18.76
C ALA A 130 12.11 -13.84 -17.56
N ARG A 131 11.30 -13.48 -16.56
CA ARG A 131 10.99 -14.35 -15.41
C ARG A 131 10.28 -15.65 -15.83
N LYS A 132 9.31 -15.55 -16.76
CA LYS A 132 8.59 -16.73 -17.28
C LYS A 132 9.51 -17.67 -18.04
N GLU A 133 10.41 -17.11 -18.85
CA GLU A 133 11.35 -17.85 -19.69
C GLU A 133 12.67 -18.21 -18.97
N LYS A 134 12.85 -17.76 -17.72
CA LYS A 134 14.07 -17.96 -16.93
C LYS A 134 15.36 -17.53 -17.65
N ARG A 135 15.29 -16.43 -18.37
CA ARG A 135 16.44 -15.82 -19.07
C ARG A 135 16.40 -14.30 -18.96
N LEU A 136 17.55 -13.64 -19.08
CA LEU A 136 17.60 -12.17 -19.07
C LEU A 136 16.87 -11.59 -20.28
N PRO A 137 16.34 -10.35 -20.17
CA PRO A 137 15.85 -9.63 -21.33
C PRO A 137 16.95 -9.50 -22.39
N ASP A 138 16.56 -9.64 -23.65
CA ASP A 138 17.46 -9.38 -24.77
C ASP A 138 17.93 -7.91 -24.72
N PRO A 139 19.28 -7.65 -24.86
CA PRO A 139 19.82 -6.29 -24.71
C PRO A 139 19.27 -5.29 -25.73
N ASP A 140 19.06 -5.69 -27.00
CA ASP A 140 18.52 -4.80 -28.01
C ASP A 140 17.04 -4.47 -27.76
N SER A 141 16.25 -5.47 -27.37
CA SER A 141 14.86 -5.28 -26.94
C SER A 141 14.77 -4.35 -25.74
N LEU A 142 15.68 -4.50 -24.77
CA LEU A 142 15.75 -3.61 -23.60
C LEU A 142 16.09 -2.17 -23.99
N LYS A 143 17.07 -1.99 -24.87
CA LYS A 143 17.45 -0.67 -25.41
C LYS A 143 16.27 0.01 -26.12
N VAL A 144 15.53 -0.72 -26.94
CA VAL A 144 14.32 -0.20 -27.61
C VAL A 144 13.21 0.13 -26.61
N ALA A 145 13.02 -0.69 -25.57
CA ALA A 145 12.03 -0.42 -24.51
C ALA A 145 12.38 0.85 -23.72
N MET A 146 13.66 1.03 -23.39
CA MET A 146 14.16 2.20 -22.65
C MET A 146 13.95 3.53 -23.39
N GLN A 147 13.96 3.55 -24.73
CA GLN A 147 13.66 4.75 -25.52
C GLN A 147 12.22 5.27 -25.33
N LYS A 148 11.31 4.41 -24.84
CA LYS A 148 9.90 4.72 -24.60
C LYS A 148 9.62 5.14 -23.17
N VAL A 149 10.63 5.12 -22.30
CA VAL A 149 10.54 5.44 -20.86
C VAL A 149 10.86 6.91 -20.63
N GLY A 150 10.20 7.49 -19.63
CA GLY A 150 10.44 8.83 -19.11
C GLY A 150 9.13 9.53 -18.70
N TYR A 151 8.94 9.75 -17.42
CA TYR A 151 7.75 10.43 -16.87
C TYR A 151 7.54 11.84 -17.46
N ARG A 152 8.60 12.47 -17.98
CA ARG A 152 8.55 13.80 -18.62
C ARG A 152 7.78 13.80 -19.94
N PHE A 153 7.54 12.63 -20.54
CA PHE A 153 6.77 12.44 -21.76
C PHE A 153 5.29 12.12 -21.49
N ILE A 154 4.86 12.27 -20.22
CA ILE A 154 3.46 12.16 -19.80
C ILE A 154 2.96 13.57 -19.52
N HIS A 155 2.05 14.06 -20.34
CA HIS A 155 1.51 15.41 -20.24
C HIS A 155 0.10 15.38 -19.68
N LEU A 156 -0.15 16.18 -18.64
CA LEU A 156 -1.46 16.31 -18.00
C LEU A 156 -2.10 17.65 -18.38
N ASN A 157 -3.41 17.62 -18.65
CA ASN A 157 -4.26 18.81 -18.78
C ASN A 157 -5.29 18.79 -17.65
N ASP A 158 -5.05 19.60 -16.61
CA ASP A 158 -5.91 19.67 -15.41
C ASP A 158 -7.33 20.18 -15.75
N LYS A 159 -7.49 21.07 -16.73
CA LYS A 159 -8.82 21.64 -17.08
C LYS A 159 -9.77 20.61 -17.68
N GLU A 160 -9.23 19.71 -18.50
CA GLU A 160 -10.03 18.74 -19.23
C GLU A 160 -9.91 17.32 -18.65
N ARG A 161 -9.12 17.11 -17.58
CA ARG A 161 -8.74 15.78 -17.06
C ARG A 161 -8.33 14.85 -18.19
N SER A 162 -7.36 15.30 -18.97
CA SER A 162 -6.89 14.55 -20.13
C SER A 162 -5.38 14.36 -20.08
N VAL A 163 -4.91 13.29 -20.71
CA VAL A 163 -3.53 12.84 -20.65
C VAL A 163 -3.02 12.57 -22.07
N TRP A 164 -1.80 13.01 -22.37
CA TRP A 164 -1.12 12.70 -23.60
C TRP A 164 0.19 11.96 -23.32
N LEU A 165 0.32 10.77 -23.90
CA LEU A 165 1.52 9.95 -23.86
C LEU A 165 2.31 10.21 -25.16
N GLU A 166 3.37 11.01 -25.05
CA GLU A 166 4.12 11.56 -26.21
C GLU A 166 4.82 10.45 -27.03
N LYS A 167 5.47 9.51 -26.37
CA LYS A 167 6.29 8.49 -27.07
C LYS A 167 5.44 7.34 -27.58
N LYS A 168 5.57 6.99 -28.88
CA LYS A 168 4.92 5.83 -29.47
C LYS A 168 5.36 4.54 -28.77
N GLY A 169 4.39 3.77 -28.28
CA GLY A 169 4.62 2.53 -27.54
C GLY A 169 5.07 2.73 -26.10
N MET A 170 4.92 3.94 -25.53
CA MET A 170 4.98 4.17 -24.08
C MET A 170 3.86 3.39 -23.42
N LEU A 171 4.16 2.79 -22.27
CA LEU A 171 3.20 2.07 -21.45
C LEU A 171 3.38 2.50 -20.00
N LEU A 172 2.28 2.79 -19.33
CA LEU A 172 2.26 3.11 -17.93
C LEU A 172 2.04 1.83 -17.10
N ASP A 173 2.72 1.72 -15.97
CA ASP A 173 2.60 0.67 -14.97
C ASP A 173 2.53 1.31 -13.58
N LEU A 174 1.42 1.10 -12.87
CA LEU A 174 1.16 1.67 -11.55
C LEU A 174 1.55 0.74 -10.40
N GLY A 175 2.27 -0.36 -10.67
CA GLY A 175 2.58 -1.41 -9.69
C GLY A 175 3.33 -0.96 -8.44
N GLY A 176 4.09 0.14 -8.51
CA GLY A 176 4.87 0.68 -7.40
C GLY A 176 4.15 1.72 -6.53
N LEU A 177 2.84 1.98 -6.76
CA LEU A 177 2.05 2.97 -6.03
C LEU A 177 0.57 2.57 -5.94
N GLY A 178 0.07 1.82 -6.92
CA GLY A 178 -1.36 1.54 -7.07
C GLY A 178 -1.97 0.79 -5.89
N LYS A 179 -1.22 -0.14 -5.27
CA LYS A 179 -1.73 -0.86 -4.10
C LYS A 179 -1.88 0.04 -2.88
N GLY A 180 -0.94 0.95 -2.66
CA GLY A 180 -1.03 1.95 -1.59
C GLY A 180 -2.21 2.90 -1.80
N TYR A 181 -2.40 3.37 -3.04
CA TYR A 181 -3.54 4.23 -3.38
C TYR A 181 -4.88 3.52 -3.13
N VAL A 182 -5.02 2.28 -3.59
CA VAL A 182 -6.25 1.49 -3.38
C VAL A 182 -6.48 1.19 -1.90
N ALA A 183 -5.43 0.83 -1.15
CA ALA A 183 -5.55 0.60 0.30
C ALA A 183 -6.05 1.85 1.03
N GLN A 184 -5.54 3.04 0.67
CA GLN A 184 -5.96 4.31 1.26
C GLN A 184 -7.41 4.64 0.89
N ALA A 185 -7.78 4.53 -0.38
CA ALA A 185 -9.16 4.77 -0.85
C ALA A 185 -10.16 3.82 -0.15
N THR A 186 -9.80 2.55 -0.02
CA THR A 186 -10.59 1.53 0.69
C THR A 186 -10.76 1.87 2.18
N LEU A 187 -9.70 2.31 2.86
CA LEU A 187 -9.77 2.77 4.25
C LEU A 187 -10.70 3.97 4.39
N ASN A 188 -10.60 4.94 3.49
CA ASN A 188 -11.46 6.13 3.49
C ASN A 188 -12.95 5.77 3.35
N VAL A 189 -13.30 4.76 2.52
CA VAL A 189 -14.67 4.24 2.42
C VAL A 189 -15.15 3.68 3.75
N ILE A 190 -14.34 2.88 4.45
CA ILE A 190 -14.68 2.29 5.74
C ILE A 190 -14.90 3.39 6.79
N GLN A 191 -13.99 4.37 6.85
CA GLN A 191 -14.06 5.50 7.80
C GLN A 191 -15.25 6.41 7.53
N SER A 192 -15.65 6.63 6.27
CA SER A 192 -16.86 7.39 5.91
C SER A 192 -18.16 6.71 6.40
N ARG A 193 -18.10 5.42 6.76
CA ARG A 193 -19.19 4.66 7.38
C ARG A 193 -19.12 4.66 8.92
N GLY A 194 -18.22 5.45 9.52
CA GLY A 194 -18.07 5.60 10.97
C GLY A 194 -17.15 4.57 11.62
N PHE A 195 -16.44 3.72 10.87
CA PHE A 195 -15.53 2.72 11.41
C PHE A 195 -14.09 3.23 11.40
N ASN A 196 -13.74 4.11 12.35
CA ASN A 196 -12.41 4.71 12.41
C ASN A 196 -11.32 3.73 12.85
N SER A 197 -11.63 2.79 13.78
CA SER A 197 -10.70 1.73 14.19
C SER A 197 -10.68 0.62 13.16
N SER A 198 -10.02 0.88 12.04
CA SER A 198 -9.95 -0.03 10.89
C SER A 198 -8.57 -0.02 10.25
N MET A 199 -8.27 -1.08 9.51
CA MET A 199 -7.00 -1.27 8.81
C MET A 199 -7.25 -2.03 7.50
N VAL A 200 -6.59 -1.59 6.44
CA VAL A 200 -6.61 -2.25 5.12
C VAL A 200 -5.19 -2.66 4.74
N ASN A 201 -5.01 -3.94 4.42
CA ASN A 201 -3.74 -4.49 3.95
C ASN A 201 -3.88 -5.00 2.50
N ALA A 202 -3.24 -4.34 1.58
CA ALA A 202 -3.16 -4.69 0.16
C ALA A 202 -1.78 -5.31 -0.15
N GLY A 203 -1.57 -6.57 0.25
CA GLY A 203 -0.31 -7.26 -0.02
C GLY A 203 0.93 -6.54 0.56
N GLY A 204 0.86 -6.15 1.83
CA GLY A 204 1.95 -5.46 2.53
C GLY A 204 2.00 -3.94 2.32
N LYS A 205 0.99 -3.34 1.68
CA LYS A 205 0.71 -1.90 1.64
C LYS A 205 -0.47 -1.65 2.56
N ILE A 206 -0.20 -1.09 3.73
CA ILE A 206 -1.15 -1.06 4.84
C ILE A 206 -1.57 0.37 5.15
N ALA A 207 -2.86 0.66 4.99
CA ALA A 207 -3.50 1.89 5.43
C ALA A 207 -4.14 1.65 6.80
N ILE A 208 -3.90 2.53 7.78
CA ILE A 208 -4.20 2.31 9.18
C ILE A 208 -4.98 3.50 9.74
N GLY A 209 -6.17 3.23 10.27
CA GLY A 209 -7.01 4.19 10.97
C GLY A 209 -6.65 4.33 12.46
N GLU A 210 -7.64 4.65 13.28
CA GLU A 210 -7.47 4.77 14.73
C GLU A 210 -7.04 3.46 15.38
N ALA A 211 -6.44 3.57 16.57
CA ALA A 211 -6.05 2.42 17.36
C ALA A 211 -7.25 1.52 17.69
N PRO A 212 -7.05 0.20 17.80
CA PRO A 212 -8.08 -0.70 18.33
C PRO A 212 -8.50 -0.31 19.75
N PRO A 213 -9.77 -0.57 20.14
CA PRO A 213 -10.26 -0.26 21.47
C PRO A 213 -9.36 -0.80 22.57
N GLY A 214 -9.01 0.07 23.54
CA GLY A 214 -8.14 -0.29 24.66
C GLY A 214 -6.67 -0.54 24.30
N ARG A 215 -6.24 -0.27 23.06
CA ARG A 215 -4.86 -0.45 22.59
C ARG A 215 -4.24 0.87 22.15
N LYS A 216 -2.92 0.96 22.20
CA LYS A 216 -2.17 2.17 21.76
C LYS A 216 -2.04 2.26 20.23
N GLY A 217 -2.21 1.16 19.50
CA GLY A 217 -2.08 1.06 18.05
C GLY A 217 -2.27 -0.35 17.53
N TRP A 218 -2.15 -0.52 16.22
CA TRP A 218 -2.12 -1.79 15.51
C TRP A 218 -0.70 -2.35 15.53
N ARG A 219 -0.57 -3.65 15.79
CA ARG A 219 0.71 -4.37 15.81
C ARG A 219 1.02 -4.89 14.42
N ILE A 220 2.10 -4.42 13.81
CA ILE A 220 2.49 -4.75 12.43
C ILE A 220 3.88 -5.36 12.41
N GLY A 221 4.00 -6.57 11.82
CA GLY A 221 5.28 -7.22 11.55
C GLY A 221 5.97 -6.61 10.32
N ILE A 222 7.29 -6.55 10.34
CA ILE A 222 8.12 -6.10 9.22
C ILE A 222 8.85 -7.31 8.64
N THR A 223 8.67 -7.58 7.35
CA THR A 223 9.41 -8.62 6.64
C THR A 223 10.86 -8.20 6.39
N ILE A 224 11.78 -9.15 6.49
CA ILE A 224 13.21 -8.98 6.20
C ILE A 224 13.62 -9.82 4.98
N PRO A 225 14.72 -9.50 4.29
CA PRO A 225 15.11 -10.14 3.02
C PRO A 225 15.90 -11.45 3.21
N GLU A 226 15.75 -12.17 4.33
CA GLU A 226 16.46 -13.43 4.59
C GLU A 226 15.77 -14.60 3.92
N GLU A 227 14.51 -14.81 4.27
CA GLU A 227 13.65 -15.85 3.71
C GLU A 227 12.19 -15.38 3.64
N LYS A 228 11.35 -16.16 2.96
CA LYS A 228 9.91 -15.87 2.89
C LYS A 228 9.33 -15.87 4.29
N GLU A 229 8.50 -14.85 4.57
CA GLU A 229 7.79 -14.66 5.84
C GLU A 229 8.68 -14.39 7.06
N ALA A 230 10.01 -14.31 6.89
CA ALA A 230 10.89 -13.88 7.97
C ALA A 230 10.55 -12.46 8.42
N LEU A 231 10.37 -12.27 9.73
CA LEU A 231 10.00 -11.00 10.34
C LEU A 231 11.12 -10.51 11.26
N LEU A 232 11.19 -9.19 11.40
CA LEU A 232 11.96 -8.61 12.51
C LEU A 232 11.37 -9.09 13.84
N PRO A 233 12.21 -9.32 14.88
CA PRO A 233 11.73 -9.78 16.20
C PRO A 233 10.93 -8.71 16.97
N ARG A 234 10.79 -7.50 16.43
CA ARG A 234 10.03 -6.38 17.01
C ARG A 234 8.89 -5.99 16.09
N LEU A 235 7.74 -5.66 16.68
CA LEU A 235 6.56 -5.20 15.97
C LEU A 235 6.49 -3.67 15.97
N LEU A 236 5.95 -3.10 14.91
CA LEU A 236 5.53 -1.71 14.90
C LEU A 236 4.18 -1.55 15.62
N LEU A 237 3.99 -0.42 16.30
CA LEU A 237 2.74 -0.02 16.93
C LEU A 237 2.24 1.26 16.26
N LEU A 238 1.25 1.12 15.36
CA LEU A 238 0.85 2.18 14.44
C LEU A 238 -0.64 2.56 14.59
N LYS A 239 -0.95 3.85 14.40
CA LYS A 239 -2.32 4.39 14.29
C LYS A 239 -2.34 5.63 13.41
N ASN A 240 -3.44 5.88 12.69
CA ASN A 240 -3.64 7.06 11.83
C ASN A 240 -2.44 7.34 10.90
N THR A 241 -1.95 6.28 10.26
CA THR A 241 -0.76 6.31 9.42
C THR A 241 -0.79 5.16 8.41
N SER A 242 0.27 4.97 7.70
CA SER A 242 0.43 3.86 6.78
C SER A 242 1.82 3.25 6.88
N VAL A 243 1.96 2.02 6.43
CA VAL A 243 3.26 1.37 6.26
C VAL A 243 3.26 0.54 4.98
N ALA A 244 4.34 0.63 4.23
CA ALA A 244 4.56 -0.18 3.04
C ALA A 244 5.96 -0.78 3.07
N THR A 245 6.07 -2.06 2.73
CA THR A 245 7.35 -2.72 2.49
C THR A 245 7.47 -3.06 1.02
N SER A 246 8.58 -2.67 0.41
CA SER A 246 8.99 -3.02 -0.95
C SER A 246 10.22 -3.92 -0.87
N GLY A 247 10.18 -5.08 -1.54
CA GLY A 247 11.27 -6.06 -1.53
C GLY A 247 11.05 -7.12 -2.60
N ASP A 248 12.06 -7.95 -2.84
CA ASP A 248 12.10 -8.87 -3.97
C ASP A 248 11.97 -10.35 -3.62
N ILE A 249 11.73 -10.66 -2.36
CA ILE A 249 11.78 -12.06 -1.89
C ILE A 249 10.78 -12.97 -2.61
N TYR A 250 9.64 -12.42 -3.03
CA TYR A 250 8.59 -13.15 -3.74
C TYR A 250 8.67 -13.05 -5.27
N GLN A 251 9.34 -12.01 -5.79
CA GLN A 251 9.39 -11.74 -7.23
C GLN A 251 10.80 -11.34 -7.67
N HIS A 252 11.57 -12.33 -8.11
CA HIS A 252 12.92 -12.17 -8.65
C HIS A 252 13.19 -13.19 -9.75
N LEU A 253 14.32 -13.03 -10.40
CA LEU A 253 14.89 -13.94 -11.38
C LEU A 253 16.32 -14.23 -10.98
N ASP A 254 16.64 -15.51 -10.75
CA ASP A 254 18.00 -15.96 -10.46
C ASP A 254 18.64 -16.53 -11.73
N ILE A 255 19.72 -15.93 -12.20
CA ILE A 255 20.48 -16.34 -13.37
C ILE A 255 21.97 -16.33 -13.03
N ASN A 256 22.66 -17.46 -13.26
CA ASN A 256 24.09 -17.61 -13.04
C ASN A 256 24.54 -17.13 -11.65
N GLY A 257 23.80 -17.51 -10.61
CA GLY A 257 24.08 -17.14 -9.21
C GLY A 257 23.79 -15.67 -8.87
N LYS A 258 23.25 -14.89 -9.80
CA LYS A 258 22.90 -13.50 -9.57
C LYS A 258 21.37 -13.31 -9.55
N ARG A 259 20.87 -12.66 -8.49
CA ARG A 259 19.46 -12.30 -8.35
C ARG A 259 19.17 -10.98 -9.04
N TYR A 260 18.05 -10.93 -9.75
CA TYR A 260 17.48 -9.73 -10.34
C TYR A 260 16.07 -9.54 -9.80
N SER A 261 15.85 -8.49 -9.04
CA SER A 261 14.56 -8.10 -8.48
C SER A 261 13.54 -7.74 -9.57
N HIS A 262 12.26 -7.85 -9.25
CA HIS A 262 11.20 -7.25 -10.07
C HIS A 262 11.20 -5.71 -10.00
N ILE A 263 11.86 -5.12 -9.00
CA ILE A 263 12.07 -3.67 -8.90
C ILE A 263 13.22 -3.32 -9.84
N ILE A 264 12.91 -2.51 -10.83
CA ILE A 264 13.82 -2.17 -11.94
C ILE A 264 14.37 -0.76 -11.70
N ASP A 265 15.67 -0.57 -11.92
CA ASP A 265 16.26 0.77 -11.96
C ASP A 265 15.85 1.48 -13.26
N PRO A 266 15.08 2.60 -13.20
CA PRO A 266 14.62 3.29 -14.40
C PRO A 266 15.75 3.90 -15.25
N LYS A 267 16.95 4.07 -14.70
CA LYS A 267 18.11 4.60 -15.42
C LYS A 267 18.78 3.56 -16.31
N THR A 268 18.76 2.30 -15.88
CA THR A 268 19.47 1.21 -16.58
C THR A 268 18.53 0.21 -17.25
N GLY A 269 17.27 0.15 -16.82
CA GLY A 269 16.30 -0.88 -17.21
C GLY A 269 16.60 -2.26 -16.62
N ILE A 270 17.52 -2.36 -15.68
CA ILE A 270 17.95 -3.63 -15.06
C ILE A 270 17.30 -3.80 -13.69
N GLY A 271 16.81 -5.00 -13.40
CA GLY A 271 16.31 -5.36 -12.08
C GLY A 271 17.39 -5.19 -10.99
N MET A 272 17.02 -4.61 -9.85
CA MET A 272 17.95 -4.44 -8.74
C MET A 272 18.54 -5.78 -8.32
N THR A 273 19.84 -5.79 -8.02
CA THR A 273 20.56 -7.02 -7.65
C THR A 273 20.88 -7.13 -6.17
N ARG A 274 20.52 -6.13 -5.39
CA ARG A 274 20.67 -6.11 -3.93
C ARG A 274 19.45 -6.79 -3.30
N GLN A 275 19.67 -7.75 -2.40
CA GLN A 275 18.61 -8.35 -1.59
C GLN A 275 18.21 -7.36 -0.48
N ARG A 276 17.21 -6.55 -0.77
CA ARG A 276 16.83 -5.41 0.06
C ARG A 276 15.32 -5.35 0.23
N ASN A 277 14.89 -5.20 1.49
CA ASN A 277 13.56 -4.74 1.85
C ASN A 277 13.62 -3.30 2.33
N VAL A 278 12.70 -2.49 1.86
CA VAL A 278 12.55 -1.09 2.26
C VAL A 278 11.17 -0.90 2.84
N THR A 279 11.10 -0.58 4.13
CA THR A 279 9.86 -0.28 4.84
C THR A 279 9.77 1.23 5.06
N VAL A 280 8.66 1.82 4.65
CA VAL A 280 8.36 3.23 4.86
C VAL A 280 7.07 3.37 5.64
N ILE A 281 7.11 4.17 6.70
CA ILE A 281 5.94 4.67 7.43
C ILE A 281 5.68 6.09 6.93
N ALA A 282 4.43 6.41 6.56
CA ALA A 282 4.05 7.75 6.11
C ALA A 282 2.58 8.02 6.43
N LYS A 283 2.17 9.28 6.36
CA LYS A 283 0.79 9.70 6.65
C LYS A 283 -0.27 8.97 5.83
N ASP A 284 0.06 8.62 4.59
CA ASP A 284 -0.86 8.10 3.58
C ASP A 284 -0.24 6.87 2.89
N ALA A 285 -1.06 5.84 2.58
CA ALA A 285 -0.56 4.60 2.02
C ALA A 285 -0.06 4.74 0.57
N THR A 286 -0.56 5.72 -0.17
CA THR A 286 -0.03 6.09 -1.49
C THR A 286 1.41 6.56 -1.36
N ILE A 287 1.65 7.44 -0.38
CA ILE A 287 2.98 8.00 -0.10
C ILE A 287 3.96 6.92 0.36
N SER A 288 3.57 6.07 1.30
CA SER A 288 4.46 5.02 1.79
C SER A 288 4.83 4.01 0.71
N ASP A 289 3.91 3.66 -0.20
CA ASP A 289 4.13 2.67 -1.26
C ASP A 289 5.16 3.15 -2.29
N TRP A 290 4.96 4.33 -2.89
CA TRP A 290 5.93 4.81 -3.88
C TRP A 290 7.28 5.20 -3.26
N LEU A 291 7.30 5.73 -2.02
CA LEU A 291 8.55 6.01 -1.31
C LEU A 291 9.35 4.72 -1.06
N ALA A 292 8.68 3.63 -0.64
CA ALA A 292 9.32 2.33 -0.47
C ALA A 292 9.91 1.82 -1.80
N THR A 293 9.18 1.97 -2.91
CA THR A 293 9.65 1.60 -4.25
C THR A 293 10.83 2.46 -4.69
N ALA A 294 10.74 3.79 -4.58
CA ALA A 294 11.84 4.71 -4.93
C ALA A 294 13.11 4.46 -4.09
N CYS A 295 12.94 4.26 -2.77
CA CYS A 295 14.06 4.00 -1.87
C CYS A 295 14.68 2.60 -2.06
N SER A 296 13.99 1.65 -2.70
CA SER A 296 14.57 0.38 -3.11
C SER A 296 15.59 0.55 -4.25
N VAL A 297 15.39 1.54 -5.11
CA VAL A 297 16.28 1.89 -6.22
C VAL A 297 17.41 2.82 -5.77
N LEU A 298 17.08 3.83 -4.99
CA LEU A 298 18.02 4.88 -4.57
C LEU A 298 19.14 4.35 -3.66
N PRO A 299 20.35 4.95 -3.74
CA PRO A 299 21.36 4.82 -2.70
C PRO A 299 20.84 5.33 -1.35
N GLU A 300 21.34 4.77 -0.24
CA GLU A 300 20.92 5.10 1.13
C GLU A 300 20.87 6.61 1.40
N LYS A 301 21.94 7.35 1.11
CA LYS A 301 22.00 8.80 1.33
C LYS A 301 20.89 9.56 0.60
N LYS A 302 20.57 9.16 -0.64
CA LYS A 302 19.49 9.77 -1.42
C LYS A 302 18.12 9.38 -0.88
N SER A 303 17.93 8.14 -0.43
CA SER A 303 16.70 7.68 0.24
C SER A 303 16.42 8.50 1.49
N LEU A 304 17.41 8.66 2.37
CA LEU A 304 17.30 9.48 3.59
C LEU A 304 16.96 10.96 3.27
N LYS A 305 17.56 11.51 2.21
CA LYS A 305 17.25 12.88 1.76
C LYS A 305 15.82 12.99 1.21
N LEU A 306 15.35 11.98 0.50
CA LEU A 306 13.98 11.96 -0.05
C LEU A 306 12.95 11.91 1.09
N ILE A 307 13.12 11.00 2.05
CA ILE A 307 12.19 10.83 3.18
C ILE A 307 12.05 12.12 4.00
N LYS A 308 13.12 12.89 4.20
CA LYS A 308 13.08 14.17 4.92
C LYS A 308 12.13 15.22 4.30
N LYS A 309 11.75 15.07 3.03
CA LYS A 309 10.76 15.95 2.38
C LYS A 309 9.34 15.68 2.86
N PHE A 310 9.10 14.59 3.57
CA PHE A 310 7.77 14.17 4.04
C PHE A 310 7.73 14.19 5.58
N PRO A 311 7.14 15.23 6.19
CA PRO A 311 7.05 15.35 7.64
C PRO A 311 6.42 14.10 8.28
N GLY A 312 7.05 13.58 9.33
CA GLY A 312 6.61 12.37 10.03
C GLY A 312 6.93 11.05 9.31
N ALA A 313 7.40 11.07 8.06
CA ALA A 313 7.79 9.82 7.41
C ALA A 313 9.05 9.21 8.04
N ALA A 314 9.08 7.88 8.08
CA ALA A 314 10.19 7.11 8.60
C ALA A 314 10.56 5.97 7.62
N LEU A 315 11.85 5.65 7.58
CA LEU A 315 12.43 4.67 6.66
C LEU A 315 13.24 3.64 7.44
N LEU A 316 13.06 2.37 7.10
CA LEU A 316 13.96 1.28 7.44
C LEU A 316 14.40 0.57 6.16
N ILE A 317 15.68 0.48 5.94
CA ILE A 317 16.31 -0.35 4.91
C ILE A 317 16.90 -1.59 5.61
N SER A 318 16.47 -2.76 5.20
CA SER A 318 17.03 -4.06 5.60
C SER A 318 17.67 -4.70 4.37
N GLU A 319 18.97 -4.94 4.38
CA GLU A 319 19.71 -5.46 3.23
C GLU A 319 20.58 -6.65 3.65
N LEU A 320 20.53 -7.72 2.88
CA LEU A 320 21.38 -8.89 3.10
C LEU A 320 22.71 -8.67 2.36
N GLN A 321 23.82 -8.53 3.11
CA GLN A 321 25.15 -8.34 2.57
C GLN A 321 26.07 -9.45 3.09
N ASN A 322 26.59 -10.29 2.21
CA ASN A 322 27.48 -11.41 2.58
C ASN A 322 26.88 -12.30 3.69
N GLY A 323 25.58 -12.61 3.59
CA GLY A 323 24.87 -13.42 4.59
C GLY A 323 24.56 -12.72 5.91
N LYS A 324 24.86 -11.42 6.06
CA LYS A 324 24.55 -10.63 7.26
C LYS A 324 23.44 -9.61 6.96
N LEU A 325 22.47 -9.53 7.85
CA LEU A 325 21.41 -8.53 7.77
C LEU A 325 21.92 -7.17 8.27
N ILE A 326 22.06 -6.22 7.35
CA ILE A 326 22.41 -4.84 7.64
C ILE A 326 21.16 -3.99 7.66
N ARG A 327 20.98 -3.18 8.70
CA ARG A 327 19.83 -2.27 8.84
C ARG A 327 20.27 -0.82 8.93
N LYS A 328 19.55 0.05 8.23
CA LYS A 328 19.70 1.49 8.26
C LYS A 328 18.33 2.14 8.36
N SER A 329 18.16 3.08 9.26
CA SER A 329 16.88 3.74 9.48
C SER A 329 17.00 5.24 9.67
N THR A 330 15.89 5.95 9.51
CA THR A 330 15.77 7.32 10.01
C THR A 330 15.68 7.30 11.54
N PRO A 331 16.16 8.35 12.24
CA PRO A 331 16.14 8.38 13.70
C PRO A 331 14.77 8.17 14.33
N ASN A 332 13.71 8.68 13.69
CA ASN A 332 12.34 8.55 14.17
C ASN A 332 11.72 7.17 13.92
N PHE A 333 12.38 6.27 13.17
CA PHE A 333 11.81 4.93 12.93
C PHE A 333 11.72 4.10 14.22
N GLU A 334 12.70 4.23 15.12
CA GLU A 334 12.71 3.51 16.40
C GLU A 334 11.51 3.81 17.30
N SER A 335 10.95 5.03 17.23
CA SER A 335 9.78 5.41 18.02
C SER A 335 8.47 4.71 17.61
N TYR A 336 8.46 4.05 16.48
CA TYR A 336 7.31 3.30 16.00
C TYR A 336 7.30 1.83 16.47
N PHE A 337 8.39 1.32 17.02
CA PHE A 337 8.38 -0.02 17.59
C PHE A 337 7.59 -0.06 18.92
N GLU A 338 6.96 -1.21 19.15
CA GLU A 338 6.36 -1.54 20.43
C GLU A 338 7.46 -1.65 21.49
N ASN A 339 7.30 -0.93 22.60
CA ASN A 339 8.21 -0.97 23.77
C ASN A 339 8.03 -2.26 24.58
#